data_ec5664bfa8947febe2ed1e819a89cf7a
#
_entry.id   ec5664bfa8947febe2ed1e819a89cf7a
#
_cell.length_a   1.000
_cell.length_b   1.000
_cell.length_c   1.000
_cell.angle_alpha   90.00
_cell.angle_beta   90.00
_cell.angle_gamma   90.00
#
_symmetry.space_group_name_H-M   'P 1'
#
loop_
_entity.id
_entity.type
_entity.pdbx_description
1 polymer ?
#
loop_
_entity_poly.entity_id
_entity_poly.type
_entity_poly.pdbx_seq_one_letter_code
_entity_poly.pdbx_strand_id
1 'polypeptide(L)'
;RRKQLEKLEITEAPQAEAHQLNFRFEYDIEPYDELVIMKGLTIRIGERTLLEALDYVVHRGDKLIIAGPNGTGKSTLLQVLDGKRRPSGGMVRLGTGAKPGIFVQQQTRRAGRVIDAIWNQYPRFTELEVRSHLARFGYRGEEVFKDCATLSGGEMARLRFAELALERP
;
A
#
# COMPACT_ATOMS: atom_id res chain seq x y z
N ARG A 1 2.03 -7.42 -50.06
CA ARG A 1 2.14 -7.11 -48.61
C ARG A 1 0.89 -6.41 -48.02
N ARG A 2 -0.08 -5.89 -48.82
CA ARG A 2 -1.32 -5.26 -48.32
C ARG A 2 -2.46 -6.24 -47.99
N LYS A 3 -2.46 -7.47 -48.51
CA LYS A 3 -3.55 -8.46 -48.32
C LYS A 3 -3.47 -9.34 -47.07
N GLN A 4 -2.49 -9.18 -46.22
CA GLN A 4 -2.34 -9.97 -44.96
C GLN A 4 -2.85 -9.23 -43.71
N LEU A 5 -3.22 -7.96 -43.82
CA LEU A 5 -3.72 -7.17 -42.68
C LEU A 5 -5.26 -7.21 -42.50
N GLU A 6 -5.99 -7.72 -43.51
CA GLU A 6 -7.47 -7.81 -43.45
C GLU A 6 -8.01 -9.07 -42.72
N LYS A 7 -7.17 -9.91 -42.16
CA LYS A 7 -7.56 -11.12 -41.41
C LYS A 7 -7.21 -11.09 -39.93
N LEU A 8 -6.90 -9.94 -39.38
CA LEU A 8 -6.88 -9.79 -37.92
C LEU A 8 -8.33 -9.51 -37.45
N GLU A 9 -9.09 -10.56 -37.22
CA GLU A 9 -10.26 -10.46 -36.36
C GLU A 9 -9.77 -9.95 -35.01
N ILE A 10 -10.13 -8.68 -34.72
CA ILE A 10 -9.96 -8.12 -33.39
C ILE A 10 -10.94 -8.90 -32.50
N THR A 11 -10.46 -9.98 -31.91
CA THR A 11 -11.18 -10.62 -30.82
C THR A 11 -11.25 -9.60 -29.70
N GLU A 12 -12.42 -9.02 -29.49
CA GLU A 12 -12.65 -8.19 -28.31
C GLU A 12 -12.18 -8.99 -27.09
N ALA A 13 -11.20 -8.45 -26.37
CA ALA A 13 -10.78 -9.05 -25.13
C ALA A 13 -12.04 -9.21 -24.27
N PRO A 14 -12.27 -10.39 -23.67
CA PRO A 14 -13.41 -10.56 -22.78
C PRO A 14 -13.38 -9.40 -21.79
N GLN A 15 -14.45 -8.62 -21.76
CA GLN A 15 -14.62 -7.59 -20.74
C GLN A 15 -14.63 -8.32 -19.41
N ALA A 16 -13.47 -8.45 -18.80
CA ALA A 16 -13.40 -8.84 -17.40
C ALA A 16 -14.24 -7.80 -16.67
N GLU A 17 -15.41 -8.23 -16.18
CA GLU A 17 -16.21 -7.38 -15.31
C GLU A 17 -15.28 -6.79 -14.28
N ALA A 18 -15.04 -5.49 -14.38
CA ALA A 18 -14.21 -4.79 -13.42
C ALA A 18 -14.98 -4.83 -12.09
N HIS A 19 -14.77 -5.90 -11.33
CA HIS A 19 -15.35 -6.01 -10.01
C HIS A 19 -14.85 -4.82 -9.19
N GLN A 20 -15.75 -3.88 -8.93
CA GLN A 20 -15.45 -2.77 -8.06
C GLN A 20 -15.04 -3.34 -6.71
N LEU A 21 -13.80 -3.08 -6.32
CA LEU A 21 -13.32 -3.43 -4.99
C LEU A 21 -14.09 -2.59 -3.98
N ASN A 22 -14.83 -3.25 -3.11
CA ASN A 22 -15.65 -2.57 -2.11
C ASN A 22 -15.08 -2.83 -0.72
N PHE A 23 -14.03 -2.10 -0.38
CA PHE A 23 -13.42 -2.17 0.95
C PHE A 23 -13.22 -0.77 1.52
N ARG A 24 -13.17 -0.70 2.85
CA ARG A 24 -12.78 0.49 3.62
C ARG A 24 -11.70 0.08 4.61
N PHE A 25 -10.77 0.98 4.85
CA PHE A 25 -9.87 0.83 6.00
C PHE A 25 -10.65 1.18 7.27
N GLU A 26 -10.55 0.31 8.26
CA GLU A 26 -11.13 0.50 9.58
C GLU A 26 -9.99 0.91 10.53
N TYR A 27 -10.29 1.66 11.55
CA TYR A 27 -9.34 2.06 12.60
C TYR A 27 -9.89 1.60 13.96
N ASP A 28 -9.00 1.28 14.88
CA ASP A 28 -9.39 0.86 16.24
C ASP A 28 -9.79 2.06 17.10
N ILE A 29 -9.11 3.19 16.88
CA ILE A 29 -9.36 4.46 17.58
C ILE A 29 -9.44 5.53 16.49
N GLU A 30 -10.50 6.32 16.51
CA GLU A 30 -10.62 7.45 15.59
C GLU A 30 -9.48 8.43 15.83
N PRO A 31 -8.59 8.64 14.82
CA PRO A 31 -7.47 9.54 15.00
C PRO A 31 -7.93 10.99 15.14
N TYR A 32 -7.20 11.78 15.93
CA TYR A 32 -7.39 13.22 15.97
C TYR A 32 -7.12 13.85 14.61
N ASP A 33 -7.47 15.15 14.47
CA ASP A 33 -7.32 15.85 13.18
C ASP A 33 -5.87 15.93 12.69
N GLU A 34 -4.92 16.20 13.59
CA GLU A 34 -3.49 16.24 13.23
C GLU A 34 -2.91 14.83 13.19
N LEU A 35 -2.69 14.30 11.98
CA LEU A 35 -2.18 12.93 11.78
C LEU A 35 -0.66 12.84 11.85
N VAL A 36 0.04 13.83 11.26
CA VAL A 36 1.51 13.89 11.27
C VAL A 36 1.94 15.33 11.50
N ILE A 37 2.79 15.53 12.48
CA ILE A 37 3.32 16.85 12.82
C ILE A 37 4.83 16.83 12.58
N MET A 38 5.30 17.70 11.69
CA MET A 38 6.71 17.91 11.37
C MET A 38 7.10 19.31 11.84
N LYS A 39 8.17 19.41 12.65
CA LYS A 39 8.72 20.68 13.13
C LYS A 39 10.22 20.74 12.90
N GLY A 40 10.67 21.71 12.09
CA GLY A 40 12.07 21.90 11.72
C GLY A 40 12.68 20.66 11.07
N LEU A 41 11.85 19.82 10.41
CA LEU A 41 12.29 18.54 9.88
C LEU A 41 13.41 18.72 8.87
N THR A 42 14.57 18.16 9.18
CA THR A 42 15.75 18.16 8.33
C THR A 42 16.18 16.73 8.02
N ILE A 43 16.43 16.44 6.75
CA ILE A 43 16.87 15.12 6.28
C ILE A 43 18.15 15.28 5.48
N ARG A 44 19.21 14.56 5.89
CA ARG A 44 20.52 14.53 5.21
C ARG A 44 20.92 13.09 4.88
N ILE A 45 21.66 12.94 3.80
CA ILE A 45 22.34 11.68 3.43
C ILE A 45 23.79 12.03 3.11
N GLY A 46 24.71 11.62 3.98
CA GLY A 46 26.09 12.10 3.92
C GLY A 46 26.13 13.61 4.04
N GLU A 47 26.81 14.27 3.12
CA GLU A 47 26.89 15.73 3.06
C GLU A 47 25.70 16.40 2.38
N ARG A 48 24.85 15.64 1.72
CA ARG A 48 23.72 16.18 0.95
C ARG A 48 22.50 16.40 1.83
N THR A 49 22.02 17.65 1.91
CA THR A 49 20.73 17.99 2.50
C THR A 49 19.62 17.74 1.47
N LEU A 50 18.66 16.89 1.82
CA LEU A 50 17.50 16.55 0.99
C LEU A 50 16.29 17.43 1.32
N LEU A 51 16.15 17.76 2.60
CA LEU A 51 15.09 18.58 3.15
C LEU A 51 15.65 19.39 4.31
N GLU A 52 15.30 20.65 4.39
CA GLU A 52 15.80 21.55 5.43
C GLU A 52 14.65 22.28 6.11
N ALA A 53 14.61 22.15 7.45
CA ALA A 53 13.74 22.88 8.36
C ALA A 53 12.25 22.94 7.95
N LEU A 54 11.68 21.81 7.48
CA LEU A 54 10.27 21.74 7.10
C LEU A 54 9.38 21.77 8.34
N ASP A 55 8.48 22.73 8.40
CA ASP A 55 7.32 22.76 9.30
C ASP A 55 6.06 22.43 8.50
N TYR A 56 5.41 21.35 8.84
CA TYR A 56 4.18 20.94 8.16
C TYR A 56 3.30 20.03 9.07
N VAL A 57 2.00 20.18 8.96
CA VAL A 57 1.03 19.31 9.63
C VAL A 57 0.15 18.67 8.57
N VAL A 58 -0.01 17.35 8.66
CA VAL A 58 -0.95 16.60 7.84
C VAL A 58 -2.21 16.39 8.65
N HIS A 59 -3.34 16.83 8.11
CA HIS A 59 -4.64 16.71 8.74
C HIS A 59 -5.45 15.51 8.20
N ARG A 60 -6.45 15.12 8.94
CA ARG A 60 -7.35 14.05 8.53
C ARG A 60 -8.09 14.45 7.25
N GLY A 61 -8.07 13.54 6.26
CA GLY A 61 -8.66 13.78 4.94
C GLY A 61 -7.73 14.42 3.94
N ASP A 62 -6.55 14.89 4.35
CA ASP A 62 -5.56 15.44 3.43
C ASP A 62 -5.09 14.40 2.40
N LYS A 63 -4.88 14.87 1.19
CA LYS A 63 -4.26 14.12 0.10
C LYS A 63 -2.98 14.80 -0.31
N LEU A 64 -1.87 14.36 0.26
CA LEU A 64 -0.55 14.94 0.00
C LEU A 64 0.18 14.17 -1.10
N ILE A 65 0.68 14.89 -2.11
CA ILE A 65 1.50 14.33 -3.19
C ILE A 65 2.93 14.83 -3.02
N ILE A 66 3.89 13.89 -2.91
CA ILE A 66 5.32 14.19 -2.89
C ILE A 66 5.88 13.95 -4.30
N ALA A 67 6.16 15.04 -5.02
CA ALA A 67 6.68 15.00 -6.39
C ALA A 67 8.13 15.46 -6.47
N GLY A 68 8.84 15.04 -7.51
CA GLY A 68 10.22 15.45 -7.78
C GLY A 68 11.01 14.37 -8.55
N PRO A 69 12.18 14.72 -9.11
CA PRO A 69 13.06 13.78 -9.81
C PRO A 69 13.51 12.59 -8.95
N ASN A 70 14.06 11.55 -9.59
CA ASN A 70 14.65 10.43 -8.86
C ASN A 70 15.86 10.89 -8.05
N GLY A 71 16.04 10.33 -6.85
CA GLY A 71 17.16 10.68 -5.96
C GLY A 71 16.96 11.97 -5.14
N THR A 72 15.81 12.65 -5.22
CA THR A 72 15.52 13.85 -4.41
C THR A 72 15.17 13.57 -2.96
N GLY A 73 15.01 12.29 -2.56
CA GLY A 73 14.76 11.94 -1.16
C GLY A 73 13.29 11.64 -0.83
N LYS A 74 12.39 11.51 -1.82
CA LYS A 74 10.98 11.18 -1.59
C LYS A 74 10.79 9.92 -0.72
N SER A 75 11.46 8.84 -1.09
CA SER A 75 11.40 7.59 -0.32
C SER A 75 12.04 7.71 1.06
N THR A 76 13.07 8.56 1.19
CA THR A 76 13.71 8.83 2.49
C THR A 76 12.77 9.58 3.41
N LEU A 77 12.04 10.57 2.89
CA LEU A 77 11.01 11.28 3.66
C LEU A 77 9.93 10.29 4.14
N LEU A 78 9.42 9.41 3.26
CA LEU A 78 8.45 8.39 3.66
C LEU A 78 9.00 7.45 4.73
N GLN A 79 10.28 7.06 4.66
CA GLN A 79 10.92 6.25 5.71
C GLN A 79 11.02 7.00 7.05
N VAL A 80 11.23 8.31 7.03
CA VAL A 80 11.22 9.14 8.24
C VAL A 80 9.81 9.23 8.83
N LEU A 81 8.79 9.43 7.99
CA LEU A 81 7.39 9.48 8.42
C LEU A 81 6.91 8.14 8.98
N ASP A 82 7.41 7.02 8.43
CA ASP A 82 7.17 5.64 8.91
C ASP A 82 7.96 5.27 10.18
N GLY A 83 8.82 6.16 10.65
CA GLY A 83 9.69 5.87 11.80
C GLY A 83 10.84 4.90 11.53
N LYS A 84 10.98 4.38 10.31
CA LYS A 84 12.10 3.50 9.91
C LYS A 84 13.44 4.21 9.86
N ARG A 85 13.42 5.53 9.74
CA ARG A 85 14.61 6.37 9.73
C ARG A 85 14.43 7.56 10.66
N ARG A 86 15.46 7.87 11.44
CA ARG A 86 15.49 9.10 12.24
C ARG A 86 15.76 10.31 11.36
N PRO A 87 15.11 11.46 11.60
CA PRO A 87 15.46 12.71 10.95
C PRO A 87 16.88 13.15 11.37
N SER A 88 17.53 13.95 10.54
CA SER A 88 18.85 14.54 10.84
C SER A 88 18.74 15.77 11.75
N GLY A 89 17.57 16.40 11.79
CA GLY A 89 17.23 17.51 12.66
C GLY A 89 15.73 17.72 12.72
N GLY A 90 15.28 18.47 13.71
CA GLY A 90 13.86 18.67 13.96
C GLY A 90 13.18 17.42 14.51
N MET A 91 11.86 17.35 14.36
CA MET A 91 11.06 16.25 14.88
C MET A 91 9.91 15.87 13.94
N VAL A 92 9.54 14.59 13.96
CA VAL A 92 8.31 14.06 13.39
C VAL A 92 7.56 13.35 14.51
N ARG A 93 6.27 13.65 14.63
CA ARG A 93 5.39 13.00 15.59
C ARG A 93 4.09 12.58 14.90
N LEU A 94 3.65 11.37 15.15
CA LEU A 94 2.30 10.94 14.80
C LEU A 94 1.29 11.54 15.79
N GLY A 95 0.16 11.96 15.28
CA GLY A 95 -0.97 12.40 16.08
C GLY A 95 -1.54 11.27 16.94
N THR A 96 -2.30 11.63 17.95
CA THR A 96 -2.96 10.66 18.82
C THR A 96 -3.93 9.79 18.02
N GLY A 97 -3.81 8.48 18.15
CA GLY A 97 -4.62 7.52 17.39
C GLY A 97 -4.20 7.30 15.94
N ALA A 98 -3.25 8.09 15.42
CA ALA A 98 -2.75 7.89 14.05
C ALA A 98 -1.81 6.67 13.99
N LYS A 99 -2.10 5.75 13.06
CA LYS A 99 -1.31 4.56 12.80
C LYS A 99 -1.01 4.48 11.29
N PRO A 100 0.25 4.59 10.86
CA PRO A 100 0.57 4.61 9.44
C PRO A 100 0.44 3.21 8.83
N GLY A 101 -0.22 3.12 7.68
CA GLY A 101 -0.18 1.95 6.80
C GLY A 101 0.63 2.27 5.55
N ILE A 102 1.60 1.42 5.20
CA ILE A 102 2.48 1.66 4.07
C ILE A 102 2.25 0.66 2.96
N PHE A 103 1.98 1.22 1.78
CA PHE A 103 1.95 0.47 0.55
C PHE A 103 3.19 0.79 -0.28
N VAL A 104 4.05 -0.22 -0.52
CA VAL A 104 5.26 -0.08 -1.33
C VAL A 104 5.03 -0.59 -2.75
N GLN A 105 5.62 0.08 -3.72
CA GLN A 105 5.49 -0.27 -5.15
C GLN A 105 6.11 -1.63 -5.48
N GLN A 106 7.27 -1.94 -4.91
CA GLN A 106 7.92 -3.23 -5.07
C GLN A 106 7.49 -4.16 -3.93
N GLN A 107 6.68 -5.13 -4.26
CA GLN A 107 6.29 -6.16 -3.31
C GLN A 107 7.23 -7.35 -3.46
N THR A 108 7.82 -7.79 -2.37
CA THR A 108 8.62 -9.01 -2.34
C THR A 108 7.72 -10.19 -2.67
N ARG A 109 8.08 -10.97 -3.71
CA ARG A 109 7.39 -12.22 -4.00
C ARG A 109 7.47 -13.11 -2.77
N ARG A 110 6.33 -13.54 -2.29
CA ARG A 110 6.22 -14.44 -1.15
C ARG A 110 5.95 -15.84 -1.67
N ALA A 111 6.49 -16.83 -1.00
CA ALA A 111 6.09 -18.23 -1.18
C ALA A 111 4.81 -18.52 -0.38
N GLY A 112 4.04 -19.53 -0.82
CA GLY A 112 2.83 -19.95 -0.17
C GLY A 112 1.57 -19.40 -0.83
N ARG A 113 0.41 -19.86 -0.35
CA ARG A 113 -0.88 -19.52 -0.94
C ARG A 113 -1.37 -18.16 -0.45
N VAL A 114 -2.24 -17.53 -1.22
CA VAL A 114 -2.89 -16.26 -0.87
C VAL A 114 -3.56 -16.33 0.51
N ILE A 115 -4.28 -17.41 0.80
CA ILE A 115 -4.94 -17.63 2.08
C ILE A 115 -3.96 -17.68 3.24
N ASP A 116 -2.79 -18.30 3.04
CA ASP A 116 -1.76 -18.45 4.07
C ASP A 116 -1.12 -17.09 4.43
N ALA A 117 -1.08 -16.15 3.48
CA ALA A 117 -0.57 -14.80 3.72
C ALA A 117 -1.34 -14.05 4.82
N ILE A 118 -2.65 -14.30 4.90
CA ILE A 118 -3.52 -13.74 5.94
C ILE A 118 -3.53 -14.66 7.17
N TRP A 119 -3.75 -15.96 6.97
CA TRP A 119 -3.99 -16.89 8.06
C TRP A 119 -2.81 -17.03 9.00
N ASN A 120 -1.58 -17.02 8.47
CA ASN A 120 -0.36 -17.07 9.29
C ASN A 120 -0.19 -15.85 10.21
N GLN A 121 -0.71 -14.69 9.80
CA GLN A 121 -0.67 -13.46 10.61
C GLN A 121 -1.82 -13.40 11.63
N TYR A 122 -2.95 -14.01 11.29
CA TYR A 122 -4.18 -14.01 12.10
C TYR A 122 -4.69 -15.44 12.36
N PRO A 123 -3.95 -16.26 13.13
CA PRO A 123 -4.24 -17.68 13.32
C PRO A 123 -5.54 -17.95 14.09
N ARG A 124 -6.12 -16.91 14.68
CA ARG A 124 -7.43 -17.03 15.37
C ARG A 124 -8.60 -16.95 14.41
N PHE A 125 -8.40 -16.53 13.17
CA PHE A 125 -9.46 -16.49 12.17
C PHE A 125 -9.78 -17.90 11.69
N THR A 126 -11.05 -18.17 11.49
CA THR A 126 -11.52 -19.35 10.78
C THR A 126 -11.22 -19.23 9.29
N GLU A 127 -11.20 -20.35 8.58
CA GLU A 127 -11.06 -20.34 7.12
C GLU A 127 -12.12 -19.47 6.45
N LEU A 128 -13.35 -19.52 6.93
CA LEU A 128 -14.46 -18.75 6.39
C LEU A 128 -14.23 -17.25 6.55
N GLU A 129 -13.72 -16.80 7.69
CA GLU A 129 -13.39 -15.38 7.94
C GLU A 129 -12.28 -14.90 7.03
N VAL A 130 -11.20 -15.69 6.87
CA VAL A 130 -10.09 -15.35 5.96
C VAL A 130 -10.59 -15.29 4.51
N ARG A 131 -11.37 -16.26 4.04
CA ARG A 131 -11.94 -16.27 2.69
C ARG A 131 -12.89 -15.10 2.46
N SER A 132 -13.74 -14.80 3.44
CA SER A 132 -14.68 -13.67 3.37
C SER A 132 -13.93 -12.33 3.31
N HIS A 133 -12.86 -12.21 4.08
CA HIS A 133 -11.99 -11.03 4.03
C HIS A 133 -11.33 -10.89 2.65
N LEU A 134 -10.67 -11.92 2.15
CA LEU A 134 -10.01 -11.94 0.85
C LEU A 134 -10.98 -11.67 -0.32
N ALA A 135 -12.22 -12.13 -0.22
CA ALA A 135 -13.26 -11.89 -1.23
C ALA A 135 -13.57 -10.41 -1.41
N ARG A 136 -13.46 -9.58 -0.37
CA ARG A 136 -13.62 -8.12 -0.43
C ARG A 136 -12.54 -7.47 -1.31
N PHE A 137 -11.38 -8.11 -1.45
CA PHE A 137 -10.23 -7.67 -2.24
C PHE A 137 -10.12 -8.41 -3.59
N GLY A 138 -11.18 -9.14 -3.98
CA GLY A 138 -11.29 -9.76 -5.30
C GLY A 138 -10.72 -11.18 -5.39
N TYR A 139 -10.38 -11.83 -4.27
CA TYR A 139 -9.99 -13.24 -4.25
C TYR A 139 -11.19 -14.11 -3.89
N ARG A 140 -11.71 -14.87 -4.86
CA ARG A 140 -12.93 -15.68 -4.69
C ARG A 140 -12.68 -17.14 -5.06
N GLY A 141 -13.47 -18.04 -4.48
CA GLY A 141 -13.42 -19.48 -4.78
C GLY A 141 -11.99 -20.03 -4.65
N GLU A 142 -11.48 -20.62 -5.71
CA GLU A 142 -10.16 -21.25 -5.78
C GLU A 142 -8.99 -20.23 -5.83
N GLU A 143 -9.27 -18.96 -6.10
CA GLU A 143 -8.22 -17.94 -6.19
C GLU A 143 -7.48 -17.73 -4.86
N VAL A 144 -8.13 -18.01 -3.73
CA VAL A 144 -7.51 -17.94 -2.40
C VAL A 144 -6.39 -18.97 -2.20
N PHE A 145 -6.38 -20.03 -3.02
CA PHE A 145 -5.37 -21.08 -2.95
C PHE A 145 -4.25 -20.91 -3.98
N LYS A 146 -4.31 -19.88 -4.86
CA LYS A 146 -3.21 -19.57 -5.78
C LYS A 146 -1.92 -19.35 -5.02
N ASP A 147 -0.80 -19.76 -5.62
CA ASP A 147 0.54 -19.44 -5.11
C ASP A 147 0.83 -17.95 -5.31
N CYS A 148 1.25 -17.28 -4.24
CA CYS A 148 1.63 -15.87 -4.29
C CYS A 148 2.72 -15.57 -5.32
N ALA A 149 3.60 -16.53 -5.61
CA ALA A 149 4.64 -16.38 -6.62
C ALA A 149 4.09 -16.25 -8.05
N THR A 150 2.86 -16.73 -8.30
CA THR A 150 2.21 -16.69 -9.62
C THR A 150 1.30 -15.49 -9.82
N LEU A 151 1.11 -14.67 -8.79
CA LEU A 151 0.25 -13.51 -8.83
C LEU A 151 0.82 -12.43 -9.77
N SER A 152 -0.07 -11.83 -10.56
CA SER A 152 0.22 -10.60 -11.29
C SER A 152 0.47 -9.44 -10.34
N GLY A 153 1.07 -8.35 -10.83
CA GLY A 153 1.31 -7.15 -10.02
C GLY A 153 0.03 -6.58 -9.40
N GLY A 154 -1.08 -6.59 -10.16
CA GLY A 154 -2.37 -6.13 -9.66
C GLY A 154 -2.97 -7.06 -8.60
N GLU A 155 -2.85 -8.38 -8.77
CA GLU A 155 -3.26 -9.34 -7.75
C GLU A 155 -2.42 -9.16 -6.47
N MET A 156 -1.11 -9.08 -6.59
CA MET A 156 -0.24 -8.84 -5.44
C MET A 156 -0.59 -7.54 -4.71
N ALA A 157 -0.91 -6.47 -5.44
CA ALA A 157 -1.38 -5.22 -4.86
C ALA A 157 -2.68 -5.40 -4.06
N ARG A 158 -3.65 -6.15 -4.60
CA ARG A 158 -4.92 -6.46 -3.88
C ARG A 158 -4.66 -7.26 -2.61
N LEU A 159 -3.74 -8.24 -2.65
CA LEU A 159 -3.35 -9.00 -1.46
C LEU A 159 -2.75 -8.08 -0.39
N ARG A 160 -1.87 -7.16 -0.78
CA ARG A 160 -1.29 -6.19 0.16
C ARG A 160 -2.36 -5.26 0.75
N PHE A 161 -3.35 -4.84 -0.03
CA PHE A 161 -4.48 -4.07 0.53
C PHE A 161 -5.30 -4.90 1.51
N ALA A 162 -5.48 -6.21 1.26
CA ALA A 162 -6.15 -7.08 2.21
C ALA A 162 -5.39 -7.20 3.53
N GLU A 163 -4.06 -7.33 3.48
CA GLU A 163 -3.21 -7.32 4.68
C GLU A 163 -3.32 -5.99 5.44
N LEU A 164 -3.14 -4.86 4.74
CA LEU A 164 -3.22 -3.52 5.33
C LEU A 164 -4.57 -3.27 6.02
N ALA A 165 -5.67 -3.74 5.42
CA ALA A 165 -7.00 -3.54 6.01
C ALA A 165 -7.15 -4.25 7.37
N LEU A 166 -6.45 -5.38 7.58
CA LEU A 166 -6.42 -6.06 8.88
C LEU A 166 -5.45 -5.40 9.87
N GLU A 167 -4.43 -4.73 9.37
CA GLU A 167 -3.52 -3.94 10.22
C GLU A 167 -4.24 -2.75 10.88
N ARG A 168 -5.39 -2.32 10.32
CA ARG A 168 -6.19 -1.15 10.76
C ARG A 168 -5.33 0.09 10.94
N PRO A 169 -4.75 0.59 9.84
CA PRO A 169 -3.90 1.77 9.85
C PRO A 169 -4.65 3.04 10.14
#